data_66a3ca66a96acc3d53a8dfc28382253e
#
_entry.id   66a3ca66a96acc3d53a8dfc28382253e
#
_cell.length_a   1.000
_cell.length_b   1.000
_cell.length_c   1.000
_cell.angle_alpha   90.00
_cell.angle_beta   90.00
_cell.angle_gamma   90.00
#
_symmetry.space_group_name_H-M   'P 1'
#
loop_
_entity.id
_entity.type
_entity.pdbx_description
1 polymer ?
#
loop_
_entity_poly.entity_id
_entity_poly.type
_entity_poly.pdbx_seq_one_letter_code
_entity_poly.pdbx_strand_id
1 'polypeptide(L)'
;MVALPRNSVGANQIRSDAVGRSELRSGAIRSSEIRNRAIGLRDISLSARKSLRGQQGATGPQGPPITPFTAAVNAAGSVRSTTAVPIASLNPGTGVYEIDFNRDLRSCYAVASLSRFSPETPAPEAGEIATETTPKGVLVRTRNSGGAPADLPFHVIVVC
;
A
#
# COMPACT_ATOMS: atom_id res chain seq x y z
N MET A 1 54.97 -47.00 31.91
CA MET A 1 53.84 -46.62 31.05
C MET A 1 54.25 -46.87 29.60
N VAL A 2 53.54 -47.74 28.89
CA VAL A 2 53.79 -47.94 27.45
C VAL A 2 53.01 -46.85 26.74
N ALA A 3 53.71 -45.95 26.05
CA ALA A 3 53.07 -44.92 25.23
C ALA A 3 52.49 -45.60 23.99
N LEU A 4 51.20 -45.33 23.73
CA LEU A 4 50.56 -45.80 22.49
C LEU A 4 51.15 -45.04 21.27
N PRO A 5 51.47 -45.77 20.16
CA PRO A 5 51.92 -45.14 18.94
C PRO A 5 50.92 -44.09 18.43
N ARG A 6 51.38 -43.08 17.69
CA ARG A 6 50.48 -42.14 17.06
C ARG A 6 49.52 -42.84 16.09
N ASN A 7 48.24 -42.45 16.09
CA ASN A 7 47.20 -43.05 15.25
C ASN A 7 46.86 -44.51 15.55
N SER A 8 47.18 -45.00 16.73
CA SER A 8 46.88 -46.39 17.15
C SER A 8 45.41 -46.61 17.49
N VAL A 9 44.59 -45.55 17.63
CA VAL A 9 43.14 -45.62 17.90
C VAL A 9 42.43 -45.14 16.63
N GLY A 10 41.76 -46.05 15.95
CA GLY A 10 40.91 -45.77 14.80
C GLY A 10 39.42 -45.91 15.13
N ALA A 11 38.57 -45.76 14.14
CA ALA A 11 37.11 -45.84 14.29
C ALA A 11 36.63 -47.19 14.86
N ASN A 12 37.34 -48.29 14.55
CA ASN A 12 36.97 -49.63 15.02
C ASN A 12 37.25 -49.85 16.51
N GLN A 13 38.12 -49.04 17.12
CA GLN A 13 38.42 -49.11 18.55
C GLN A 13 37.51 -48.26 19.41
N ILE A 14 36.77 -47.34 18.79
CA ILE A 14 35.81 -46.47 19.47
C ILE A 14 34.42 -47.02 19.25
N ARG A 15 33.76 -47.51 20.32
CA ARG A 15 32.36 -47.96 20.28
C ARG A 15 31.45 -46.79 19.95
N SER A 16 30.29 -47.10 19.35
CA SER A 16 29.23 -46.12 19.19
C SER A 16 28.91 -45.49 20.56
N ASP A 17 28.70 -44.18 20.59
CA ASP A 17 28.40 -43.37 21.77
C ASP A 17 29.47 -43.37 22.87
N ALA A 18 30.68 -43.89 22.61
CA ALA A 18 31.78 -43.87 23.58
C ALA A 18 32.40 -42.47 23.80
N VAL A 19 32.13 -41.51 22.91
CA VAL A 19 32.54 -40.12 23.05
C VAL A 19 31.31 -39.23 23.20
N GLY A 20 30.97 -38.95 24.43
CA GLY A 20 29.84 -38.07 24.79
C GLY A 20 30.33 -36.69 25.19
N ARG A 21 29.44 -35.93 25.83
CA ARG A 21 29.72 -34.55 26.25
C ARG A 21 30.83 -34.47 27.30
N SER A 22 30.96 -35.45 28.17
CA SER A 22 31.97 -35.54 29.22
C SER A 22 33.40 -35.73 28.69
N GLU A 23 33.52 -36.40 27.54
CA GLU A 23 34.80 -36.68 26.90
C GLU A 23 35.31 -35.49 26.06
N LEU A 24 34.38 -34.61 25.67
CA LEU A 24 34.73 -33.42 24.88
C LEU A 24 34.90 -32.20 25.79
N ARG A 25 36.13 -31.68 25.87
CA ARG A 25 36.40 -30.42 26.58
C ARG A 25 35.79 -29.23 25.84
N SER A 26 35.47 -28.18 26.57
CA SER A 26 35.02 -26.90 25.97
C SER A 26 36.06 -26.43 24.93
N GLY A 27 35.58 -26.10 23.72
CA GLY A 27 36.45 -25.68 22.62
C GLY A 27 37.26 -26.77 21.91
N ALA A 28 37.01 -28.06 22.24
CA ALA A 28 37.68 -29.18 21.59
C ALA A 28 37.26 -29.31 20.10
N ILE A 29 36.06 -28.90 19.75
CA ILE A 29 35.56 -28.89 18.39
C ILE A 29 35.51 -27.44 17.89
N ARG A 30 36.31 -27.14 16.88
CA ARG A 30 36.38 -25.85 16.20
C ARG A 30 35.86 -26.00 14.76
N SER A 31 35.81 -24.91 14.00
CA SER A 31 35.37 -24.94 12.61
C SER A 31 36.20 -25.84 11.70
N SER A 32 37.50 -26.05 12.03
CA SER A 32 38.40 -26.94 11.31
C SER A 32 38.03 -28.43 11.44
N GLU A 33 37.45 -28.82 12.57
CA GLU A 33 37.07 -30.20 12.83
C GLU A 33 35.68 -30.56 12.26
N ILE A 34 34.89 -29.51 11.85
CA ILE A 34 33.61 -29.71 11.23
C ILE A 34 33.72 -29.53 9.72
N ARG A 35 33.52 -30.63 8.98
CA ARG A 35 33.49 -30.57 7.52
C ARG A 35 32.37 -29.65 7.03
N ASN A 36 32.65 -28.88 5.98
CA ASN A 36 31.65 -28.07 5.33
C ASN A 36 30.40 -28.90 4.99
N ARG A 37 29.21 -28.38 5.32
CA ARG A 37 27.90 -29.04 5.13
C ARG A 37 27.68 -30.28 6.01
N ALA A 38 28.48 -30.53 7.02
CA ALA A 38 28.28 -31.66 7.95
C ALA A 38 27.14 -31.38 8.93
N ILE A 39 26.81 -30.11 9.21
CA ILE A 39 25.72 -29.71 10.06
C ILE A 39 24.51 -29.37 9.19
N GLY A 40 23.45 -30.14 9.30
CA GLY A 40 22.19 -29.92 8.60
C GLY A 40 21.15 -29.25 9.51
N LEU A 41 19.99 -28.88 8.93
CA LEU A 41 18.89 -28.27 9.69
C LEU A 41 18.38 -29.17 10.85
N ARG A 42 18.48 -30.50 10.73
CA ARG A 42 18.04 -31.44 11.78
C ARG A 42 18.96 -31.42 13.00
N ASP A 43 20.21 -31.04 12.82
CA ASP A 43 21.23 -31.00 13.88
C ASP A 43 21.17 -29.71 14.69
N ILE A 44 20.35 -28.74 14.24
CA ILE A 44 20.15 -27.45 14.89
C ILE A 44 18.78 -27.42 15.58
N SER A 45 18.78 -27.12 16.89
CA SER A 45 17.54 -27.00 17.63
C SER A 45 16.57 -25.97 17.06
N LEU A 46 15.25 -26.14 17.28
CA LEU A 46 14.24 -25.19 16.81
C LEU A 46 14.47 -23.77 17.37
N SER A 47 14.92 -23.66 18.61
CA SER A 47 15.26 -22.37 19.24
C SER A 47 16.43 -21.69 18.56
N ALA A 48 17.51 -22.45 18.31
CA ALA A 48 18.68 -21.91 17.59
C ALA A 48 18.31 -21.49 16.16
N ARG A 49 17.47 -22.28 15.46
CA ARG A 49 16.98 -21.90 14.12
C ARG A 49 16.15 -20.61 14.14
N LYS A 50 15.34 -20.37 15.18
CA LYS A 50 14.59 -19.11 15.34
C LYS A 50 15.55 -17.92 15.55
N SER A 51 16.59 -18.10 16.35
CA SER A 51 17.60 -17.06 16.60
C SER A 51 18.47 -16.76 15.38
N LEU A 52 18.73 -17.77 14.54
CA LEU A 52 19.48 -17.62 13.30
C LEU A 52 18.68 -17.01 12.15
N ARG A 53 17.35 -17.04 12.24
CA ARG A 53 16.52 -16.24 11.34
C ARG A 53 16.74 -14.78 11.70
N GLY A 54 17.31 -13.99 10.81
CA GLY A 54 17.37 -12.53 10.97
C GLY A 54 15.98 -11.97 11.38
N GLN A 55 15.97 -10.89 12.11
CA GLN A 55 14.74 -10.17 12.42
C GLN A 55 14.05 -9.81 11.09
N GLN A 56 12.74 -9.97 11.06
CA GLN A 56 11.94 -9.48 9.93
C GLN A 56 12.25 -7.99 9.75
N GLY A 57 12.59 -7.59 8.54
CA GLY A 57 12.82 -6.18 8.23
C GLY A 57 11.63 -5.33 8.69
N ALA A 58 11.89 -4.12 9.12
CA ALA A 58 10.85 -3.18 9.47
C ALA A 58 9.85 -3.03 8.30
N THR A 59 8.57 -2.95 8.62
CA THR A 59 7.55 -2.60 7.62
C THR A 59 7.96 -1.29 6.96
N GLY A 60 7.95 -1.25 5.64
CA GLY A 60 8.23 -0.03 4.89
C GLY A 60 7.35 1.13 5.37
N PRO A 61 7.81 2.38 5.23
CA PRO A 61 6.99 3.54 5.59
C PRO A 61 5.67 3.52 4.81
N GLN A 62 4.60 3.94 5.47
CA GLN A 62 3.31 4.13 4.81
C GLN A 62 3.49 5.14 3.67
N GLY A 63 2.92 4.86 2.52
CA GLY A 63 2.88 5.82 1.41
C GLY A 63 2.23 7.15 1.83
N PRO A 64 2.57 8.25 1.18
CA PRO A 64 1.94 9.54 1.48
C PRO A 64 0.42 9.44 1.34
N PRO A 65 -0.35 10.10 2.22
CA PRO A 65 -1.80 10.11 2.12
C PRO A 65 -2.24 10.76 0.80
N ILE A 66 -3.15 10.12 0.09
CA ILE A 66 -3.79 10.72 -1.08
C ILE A 66 -4.86 11.66 -0.55
N THR A 67 -4.73 12.95 -0.85
CA THR A 67 -5.76 13.95 -0.55
C THR A 67 -6.58 14.22 -1.80
N PRO A 68 -7.81 13.71 -1.90
CA PRO A 68 -8.67 13.98 -3.05
C PRO A 68 -9.11 15.44 -3.06
N PHE A 69 -9.27 16.01 -4.23
CA PHE A 69 -9.94 17.29 -4.41
C PHE A 69 -11.44 17.04 -4.49
N THR A 70 -12.22 17.80 -3.74
CA THR A 70 -13.68 17.63 -3.70
C THR A 70 -14.39 18.95 -3.88
N ALA A 71 -15.47 18.94 -4.60
CA ALA A 71 -16.37 20.09 -4.74
C ALA A 71 -17.83 19.63 -4.77
N ALA A 72 -18.70 20.43 -4.12
CA ALA A 72 -20.11 20.40 -4.31
C ALA A 72 -20.53 21.63 -5.13
N VAL A 73 -21.33 21.44 -6.15
CA VAL A 73 -21.77 22.48 -7.08
C VAL A 73 -23.28 22.50 -7.12
N ASN A 74 -23.89 23.68 -6.98
CA ASN A 74 -25.33 23.82 -7.13
C ASN A 74 -25.74 24.01 -8.61
N ALA A 75 -27.02 24.00 -8.90
CA ALA A 75 -27.54 24.19 -10.25
C ALA A 75 -27.12 25.52 -10.89
N ALA A 76 -26.89 26.56 -10.09
CA ALA A 76 -26.42 27.85 -10.58
C ALA A 76 -24.87 27.94 -10.75
N GLY A 77 -24.15 26.85 -10.51
CA GLY A 77 -22.68 26.82 -10.62
C GLY A 77 -21.93 27.30 -9.39
N SER A 78 -22.61 27.63 -8.28
CA SER A 78 -21.91 28.00 -7.04
C SER A 78 -21.22 26.78 -6.42
N VAL A 79 -19.98 26.96 -5.94
CA VAL A 79 -19.13 25.89 -5.40
C VAL A 79 -19.03 25.98 -3.89
N ARG A 80 -19.11 24.82 -3.24
CA ARG A 80 -18.56 24.57 -1.89
C ARG A 80 -17.46 23.52 -2.00
N SER A 81 -16.31 23.83 -1.44
CA SER A 81 -15.18 22.89 -1.39
C SER A 81 -14.86 22.55 0.06
N THR A 82 -14.51 21.29 0.30
CA THR A 82 -13.96 20.84 1.59
C THR A 82 -12.43 20.78 1.59
N THR A 83 -11.81 20.96 0.43
CA THR A 83 -10.36 21.07 0.27
C THR A 83 -9.94 22.53 0.24
N ALA A 84 -8.79 22.85 0.81
CA ALA A 84 -8.26 24.22 0.92
C ALA A 84 -7.81 24.86 -0.42
N VAL A 85 -8.20 24.30 -1.54
CA VAL A 85 -7.86 24.80 -2.87
C VAL A 85 -8.96 25.76 -3.32
N PRO A 86 -8.60 26.97 -3.75
CA PRO A 86 -9.57 27.87 -4.38
C PRO A 86 -10.15 27.19 -5.62
N ILE A 87 -11.45 27.04 -5.66
CA ILE A 87 -12.17 26.43 -6.77
C ILE A 87 -13.08 27.48 -7.36
N ALA A 88 -12.90 27.76 -8.64
CA ALA A 88 -13.85 28.54 -9.42
C ALA A 88 -14.75 27.58 -10.20
N SER A 89 -16.02 27.93 -10.34
CA SER A 89 -16.94 27.22 -11.21
C SER A 89 -17.62 28.21 -12.14
N LEU A 90 -17.72 27.83 -13.40
CA LEU A 90 -18.50 28.54 -14.41
C LEU A 90 -19.60 27.60 -14.89
N ASN A 91 -20.78 28.17 -15.15
CA ASN A 91 -21.85 27.49 -15.87
C ASN A 91 -22.01 28.21 -17.22
N PRO A 92 -21.23 27.84 -18.25
CA PRO A 92 -21.26 28.51 -19.55
C PRO A 92 -22.50 28.19 -20.38
N GLY A 93 -23.31 27.23 -19.97
CA GLY A 93 -24.53 26.84 -20.64
C GLY A 93 -25.25 25.75 -19.89
N THR A 94 -26.54 25.58 -20.18
CA THR A 94 -27.40 24.62 -19.49
C THR A 94 -26.78 23.23 -19.40
N GLY A 95 -26.61 22.73 -18.18
CA GLY A 95 -26.06 21.43 -17.89
C GLY A 95 -24.55 21.32 -18.16
N VAL A 96 -23.81 22.44 -18.28
CA VAL A 96 -22.38 22.44 -18.50
C VAL A 96 -21.68 23.23 -17.40
N TYR A 97 -20.73 22.64 -16.73
CA TYR A 97 -19.98 23.24 -15.63
C TYR A 97 -18.50 23.07 -15.84
N GLU A 98 -17.74 24.14 -15.75
CA GLU A 98 -16.28 24.13 -15.72
C GLU A 98 -15.83 24.39 -14.28
N ILE A 99 -15.15 23.41 -13.67
CA ILE A 99 -14.67 23.51 -12.31
C ILE A 99 -13.14 23.64 -12.38
N ASP A 100 -12.66 24.83 -12.09
CA ASP A 100 -11.22 25.14 -12.13
C ASP A 100 -10.59 24.84 -10.76
N PHE A 101 -9.69 23.88 -10.71
CA PHE A 101 -8.88 23.52 -9.56
C PHE A 101 -7.51 24.20 -9.57
N ASN A 102 -7.27 25.10 -10.52
CA ASN A 102 -5.98 25.74 -10.76
C ASN A 102 -4.83 24.73 -10.88
N ARG A 103 -5.10 23.60 -11.50
CA ARG A 103 -4.16 22.49 -11.63
C ARG A 103 -4.46 21.66 -12.87
N ASP A 104 -3.39 21.15 -13.49
CA ASP A 104 -3.53 20.18 -14.59
C ASP A 104 -4.00 18.84 -14.04
N LEU A 105 -5.19 18.41 -14.47
CA LEU A 105 -5.83 17.18 -14.03
C LEU A 105 -5.92 16.12 -15.14
N ARG A 106 -5.21 16.28 -16.25
CA ARG A 106 -5.26 15.33 -17.38
C ARG A 106 -4.78 13.92 -17.02
N SER A 107 -3.93 13.78 -15.99
CA SER A 107 -3.46 12.50 -15.47
C SER A 107 -4.25 12.00 -14.27
N CYS A 108 -5.33 12.69 -13.91
CA CYS A 108 -6.17 12.38 -12.76
C CYS A 108 -7.50 11.75 -13.19
N TYR A 109 -8.20 11.17 -12.23
CA TYR A 109 -9.53 10.61 -12.42
C TYR A 109 -10.55 11.48 -11.69
N ALA A 110 -11.63 11.82 -12.37
CA ALA A 110 -12.75 12.55 -11.79
C ALA A 110 -13.99 11.67 -11.77
N VAL A 111 -14.66 11.63 -10.65
CA VAL A 111 -15.96 10.98 -10.48
C VAL A 111 -16.93 12.00 -9.95
N ALA A 112 -18.10 12.10 -10.56
CA ALA A 112 -19.18 12.96 -10.08
C ALA A 112 -20.47 12.18 -9.89
N SER A 113 -21.31 12.68 -8.99
CA SER A 113 -22.64 12.16 -8.71
C SER A 113 -23.63 13.31 -8.54
N LEU A 114 -24.80 13.18 -9.12
CA LEU A 114 -25.91 14.08 -8.82
C LEU A 114 -26.24 14.00 -7.32
N SER A 115 -26.28 15.12 -6.65
CA SER A 115 -26.43 15.16 -5.21
C SER A 115 -26.93 16.51 -4.76
N ARG A 116 -27.46 16.57 -3.53
CA ARG A 116 -27.79 17.85 -2.90
C ARG A 116 -26.55 18.71 -2.73
N PHE A 117 -26.71 20.01 -2.93
CA PHE A 117 -25.64 20.96 -2.66
C PHE A 117 -25.43 21.18 -1.15
N SER A 118 -26.51 21.21 -0.39
CA SER A 118 -26.50 21.28 1.07
C SER A 118 -27.70 20.50 1.64
N PRO A 119 -27.70 20.18 2.94
CA PRO A 119 -28.84 19.49 3.57
C PRO A 119 -30.21 20.20 3.41
N GLU A 120 -30.20 21.54 3.28
CA GLU A 120 -31.36 22.36 3.14
C GLU A 120 -31.91 22.43 1.69
N THR A 121 -31.11 21.99 0.70
CA THR A 121 -31.55 21.98 -0.69
C THR A 121 -32.29 20.68 -1.04
N PRO A 122 -33.29 20.73 -1.92
CA PRO A 122 -33.93 19.53 -2.42
C PRO A 122 -32.90 18.58 -3.08
N ALA A 123 -33.20 17.30 -3.04
CA ALA A 123 -32.42 16.34 -3.84
C ALA A 123 -32.67 16.67 -5.34
N PRO A 124 -31.63 16.48 -6.21
CA PRO A 124 -31.83 16.59 -7.63
C PRO A 124 -32.84 15.54 -8.10
N GLU A 125 -33.56 15.85 -9.16
CA GLU A 125 -34.32 14.87 -9.91
C GLU A 125 -33.38 13.81 -10.54
N ALA A 126 -33.94 12.70 -10.97
CA ALA A 126 -33.17 11.68 -11.70
C ALA A 126 -32.56 12.28 -12.98
N GLY A 127 -31.32 11.92 -13.28
CA GLY A 127 -30.60 12.45 -14.42
C GLY A 127 -29.29 11.74 -14.64
N GLU A 128 -28.54 12.22 -15.62
CA GLU A 128 -27.24 11.71 -16.00
C GLU A 128 -26.16 12.75 -15.71
N ILE A 129 -24.94 12.27 -15.45
CA ILE A 129 -23.77 13.10 -15.21
C ILE A 129 -22.55 12.47 -15.89
N ALA A 130 -21.74 13.29 -16.53
CA ALA A 130 -20.48 12.90 -17.12
C ALA A 130 -19.37 13.88 -16.74
N THR A 131 -18.16 13.38 -16.62
CA THR A 131 -16.97 14.15 -16.26
C THR A 131 -15.87 13.99 -17.29
N GLU A 132 -15.11 15.05 -17.47
CA GLU A 132 -13.90 15.07 -18.32
C GLU A 132 -12.82 15.91 -17.61
N THR A 133 -11.63 15.34 -17.41
CA THR A 133 -10.50 16.07 -16.83
C THR A 133 -9.84 16.96 -17.88
N THR A 134 -9.45 18.17 -17.47
CA THR A 134 -8.88 19.19 -18.35
C THR A 134 -7.55 19.70 -17.80
N PRO A 135 -6.80 20.51 -18.57
CA PRO A 135 -5.56 21.14 -18.09
C PRO A 135 -5.75 22.09 -16.89
N LYS A 136 -6.98 22.52 -16.59
CA LYS A 136 -7.26 23.46 -15.50
C LYS A 136 -8.18 22.88 -14.42
N GLY A 137 -8.87 21.79 -14.74
CA GLY A 137 -9.87 21.26 -13.81
C GLY A 137 -10.72 20.14 -14.40
N VAL A 138 -12.01 20.21 -14.14
CA VAL A 138 -13.00 19.20 -14.58
C VAL A 138 -14.15 19.89 -15.30
N LEU A 139 -14.46 19.39 -16.47
CA LEU A 139 -15.69 19.69 -17.19
C LEU A 139 -16.76 18.67 -16.77
N VAL A 140 -17.89 19.15 -16.32
CA VAL A 140 -19.04 18.32 -15.92
C VAL A 140 -20.22 18.63 -16.81
N ARG A 141 -20.91 17.59 -17.28
CA ARG A 141 -22.14 17.71 -18.02
C ARG A 141 -23.26 17.00 -17.29
N THR A 142 -24.38 17.69 -17.10
CA THR A 142 -25.56 17.14 -16.45
C THR A 142 -26.77 17.16 -17.41
N ARG A 143 -27.60 16.13 -17.32
CA ARG A 143 -28.81 15.96 -18.13
C ARG A 143 -29.94 15.49 -17.24
N ASN A 144 -31.17 15.82 -17.60
CA ASN A 144 -32.35 15.24 -16.95
C ASN A 144 -32.56 13.78 -17.38
N SER A 145 -33.54 13.10 -16.80
CA SER A 145 -33.88 11.70 -17.13
C SER A 145 -34.35 11.48 -18.58
N GLY A 146 -34.72 12.53 -19.28
CA GLY A 146 -35.05 12.51 -20.71
C GLY A 146 -33.83 12.72 -21.62
N GLY A 147 -32.64 12.87 -21.09
CA GLY A 147 -31.39 13.07 -21.84
C GLY A 147 -31.17 14.52 -22.30
N ALA A 148 -32.05 15.45 -21.99
CA ALA A 148 -31.86 16.87 -22.31
C ALA A 148 -30.89 17.55 -21.31
N PRO A 149 -30.04 18.49 -21.75
CA PRO A 149 -29.20 19.28 -20.84
C PRO A 149 -30.06 19.93 -19.76
N ALA A 150 -29.61 19.85 -18.50
CA ALA A 150 -30.31 20.39 -17.36
C ALA A 150 -29.33 20.78 -16.26
N ASP A 151 -29.57 21.91 -15.61
CA ASP A 151 -28.75 22.40 -14.51
C ASP A 151 -29.10 21.64 -13.22
N LEU A 152 -28.30 20.63 -12.90
CA LEU A 152 -28.50 19.77 -11.74
C LEU A 152 -27.31 19.90 -10.76
N PRO A 153 -27.59 19.92 -9.45
CA PRO A 153 -26.53 19.96 -8.45
C PRO A 153 -25.81 18.63 -8.35
N PHE A 154 -24.50 18.67 -8.08
CA PHE A 154 -23.67 17.49 -8.02
C PHE A 154 -22.47 17.65 -7.07
N HIS A 155 -21.87 16.52 -6.73
CA HIS A 155 -20.58 16.46 -6.09
C HIS A 155 -19.56 15.87 -7.07
N VAL A 156 -18.31 16.35 -7.00
CA VAL A 156 -17.19 15.80 -7.77
C VAL A 156 -16.02 15.50 -6.84
N ILE A 157 -15.35 14.38 -7.10
CA ILE A 157 -14.12 13.96 -6.44
C ILE A 157 -13.08 13.72 -7.52
N VAL A 158 -11.90 14.29 -7.31
CA VAL A 158 -10.75 14.11 -8.20
C VAL A 158 -9.61 13.46 -7.41
N VAL A 159 -9.06 12.40 -7.98
CA VAL A 159 -7.93 11.66 -7.43
C VAL A 159 -6.80 11.67 -8.45
N CYS A 160 -5.59 12.03 -8.00
CA CYS A 160 -4.39 12.08 -8.81
C CYS A 160 -3.34 11.06 -8.37
#